data_3d41f102bfb060346a31edf5617a728a
#
_entry.id   3d41f102bfb060346a31edf5617a728a
#
_cell.length_a   1.000
_cell.length_b   1.000
_cell.length_c   1.000
_cell.angle_alpha   90.00
_cell.angle_beta   90.00
_cell.angle_gamma   90.00
#
_symmetry.space_group_name_H-M   'P 1'
#
loop_
_entity.id
_entity.type
_entity.pdbx_description
1 polymer ?
#
loop_
_entity_poly.entity_id
_entity_poly.type
_entity_poly.pdbx_seq_one_letter_code
_entity_poly.pdbx_strand_id
1 'polypeptide(L)'
;MENTWKVIMTHSDAEPWWFFEDWKRDIVKEWEFDNKSEAVRKYLDECVALSREFPNMKTKKYNSIAFWNENEVVFCEACDDDLQMYHGIILFENDHLIENVDTLEGLKEEIQSLANEKL
;
A
#
# COMPACT_ATOMS: atom_id res chain seq x y z
N MET A 1 12.41 -6.78 -23.83
CA MET A 1 11.13 -6.44 -23.21
C MET A 1 11.29 -5.31 -22.22
N GLU A 2 10.39 -4.37 -22.28
CA GLU A 2 10.45 -3.24 -21.37
C GLU A 2 9.86 -3.63 -20.02
N ASN A 3 10.47 -3.13 -18.95
CA ASN A 3 9.95 -3.30 -17.61
C ASN A 3 8.82 -2.28 -17.37
N THR A 4 7.85 -2.69 -16.59
CA THR A 4 6.72 -1.86 -16.23
C THR A 4 6.58 -1.84 -14.71
N TRP A 5 6.31 -0.67 -14.16
CA TRP A 5 6.08 -0.50 -12.72
C TRP A 5 4.68 0.04 -12.50
N LYS A 6 4.04 -0.43 -11.44
CA LYS A 6 2.70 0.02 -11.07
C LYS A 6 2.65 0.42 -9.60
N VAL A 7 1.91 1.48 -9.34
CA VAL A 7 1.52 1.85 -7.98
C VAL A 7 0.02 1.56 -7.90
N ILE A 8 -0.38 0.73 -6.95
CA ILE A 8 -1.76 0.27 -6.82
C ILE A 8 -2.29 0.64 -5.45
N MET A 9 -3.48 1.25 -5.41
CA MET A 9 -4.17 1.54 -4.15
C MET A 9 -5.37 0.63 -4.02
N THR A 10 -5.56 0.09 -2.81
CA THR A 10 -6.67 -0.81 -2.49
C THR A 10 -7.49 -0.26 -1.33
N HIS A 11 -8.73 -0.73 -1.25
CA HIS A 11 -9.61 -0.48 -0.12
C HIS A 11 -10.28 -1.80 0.22
N SER A 12 -9.96 -2.38 1.37
CA SER A 12 -10.35 -3.75 1.70
C SER A 12 -10.39 -3.96 3.21
N ASP A 13 -11.07 -5.02 3.63
CA ASP A 13 -11.05 -5.48 5.02
C ASP A 13 -9.80 -6.32 5.33
N ALA A 14 -8.86 -6.41 4.39
CA ALA A 14 -7.59 -7.09 4.56
C ALA A 14 -6.44 -6.14 4.27
N GLU A 15 -5.32 -6.37 4.94
CA GLU A 15 -4.10 -5.60 4.66
C GLU A 15 -3.59 -5.93 3.24
N PRO A 16 -2.90 -4.99 2.56
CA PRO A 16 -2.62 -5.13 1.14
C PRO A 16 -1.61 -6.23 0.76
N TRP A 17 -0.89 -6.79 1.71
CA TRP A 17 0.07 -7.87 1.43
C TRP A 17 -0.58 -9.26 1.38
N TRP A 18 -1.89 -9.36 1.67
CA TRP A 18 -2.63 -10.59 1.53
C TRP A 18 -3.25 -10.63 0.14
N PHE A 19 -2.68 -11.42 -0.77
CA PHE A 19 -3.16 -11.51 -2.14
C PHE A 19 -4.11 -12.69 -2.27
N PHE A 20 -5.33 -12.49 -1.78
CA PHE A 20 -6.39 -13.47 -1.97
C PHE A 20 -6.76 -13.55 -3.45
N GLU A 21 -7.38 -14.64 -3.85
CA GLU A 21 -7.71 -14.88 -5.26
C GLU A 21 -8.44 -13.71 -5.93
N ASP A 22 -9.28 -13.01 -5.20
CA ASP A 22 -10.10 -11.92 -5.72
C ASP A 22 -9.61 -10.52 -5.28
N TRP A 23 -8.36 -10.40 -4.85
CA TRP A 23 -7.83 -9.14 -4.31
C TRP A 23 -7.92 -7.96 -5.29
N LYS A 24 -7.90 -8.24 -6.59
CA LYS A 24 -7.95 -7.18 -7.60
C LYS A 24 -9.27 -6.41 -7.60
N ARG A 25 -10.33 -6.99 -7.04
CA ARG A 25 -11.62 -6.29 -6.90
C ARG A 25 -11.53 -5.11 -5.93
N ASP A 26 -10.54 -5.12 -5.06
CA ASP A 26 -10.35 -4.07 -4.06
C ASP A 26 -9.53 -2.90 -4.57
N ILE A 27 -9.02 -2.97 -5.80
CA ILE A 27 -8.23 -1.89 -6.39
C ILE A 27 -9.12 -0.67 -6.62
N VAL A 28 -8.73 0.48 -6.09
CA VAL A 28 -9.45 1.73 -6.27
C VAL A 28 -8.73 2.70 -7.19
N LYS A 29 -7.39 2.59 -7.27
CA LYS A 29 -6.57 3.39 -8.19
C LYS A 29 -5.36 2.61 -8.62
N GLU A 30 -4.89 2.89 -9.83
CA GLU A 30 -3.72 2.24 -10.38
C GLU A 30 -3.00 3.21 -11.31
N TRP A 31 -1.68 3.32 -11.15
CA TRP A 31 -0.81 4.12 -12.02
C TRP A 31 0.27 3.23 -12.59
N GLU A 32 0.55 3.39 -13.87
CA GLU A 32 1.56 2.60 -14.57
C GLU A 32 2.68 3.50 -15.08
N PHE A 33 3.91 3.02 -14.94
CA PHE A 33 5.12 3.77 -15.32
C PHE A 33 6.07 2.86 -16.10
N ASP A 34 6.80 3.44 -17.03
CA ASP A 34 7.89 2.75 -17.73
C ASP A 34 9.27 3.12 -17.14
N ASN A 35 9.27 3.85 -16.03
CA ASN A 35 10.45 4.34 -15.35
C ASN A 35 10.35 4.04 -13.85
N LYS A 36 11.33 3.33 -13.33
CA LYS A 36 11.34 2.91 -11.93
C LYS A 36 11.35 4.10 -10.97
N SER A 37 12.15 5.12 -11.26
CA SER A 37 12.24 6.30 -10.39
C SER A 37 10.91 7.03 -10.26
N GLU A 38 10.18 7.14 -11.36
CA GLU A 38 8.86 7.77 -11.35
C GLU A 38 7.85 6.97 -10.52
N ALA A 39 7.89 5.64 -10.65
CA ALA A 39 7.01 4.77 -9.87
C ALA A 39 7.31 4.86 -8.37
N VAL A 40 8.58 4.82 -8.00
CA VAL A 40 8.99 4.96 -6.60
C VAL A 40 8.57 6.30 -6.05
N ARG A 41 8.75 7.37 -6.81
CA ARG A 41 8.34 8.71 -6.40
C ARG A 41 6.83 8.79 -6.16
N LYS A 42 6.04 8.24 -7.09
CA LYS A 42 4.58 8.23 -6.94
C LYS A 42 4.18 7.44 -5.71
N TYR A 43 4.78 6.29 -5.51
CA TYR A 43 4.53 5.46 -4.33
C TYR A 43 4.78 6.23 -3.04
N LEU A 44 5.93 6.90 -2.93
CA LEU A 44 6.28 7.69 -1.75
C LEU A 44 5.37 8.90 -1.57
N ASP A 45 5.03 9.60 -2.65
CA ASP A 45 4.13 10.75 -2.58
C ASP A 45 2.76 10.34 -2.04
N GLU A 46 2.24 9.20 -2.50
CA GLU A 46 0.96 8.68 -2.01
C GLU A 46 1.07 8.18 -0.57
N CYS A 47 2.21 7.61 -0.19
CA CYS A 47 2.45 7.21 1.20
C CYS A 47 2.41 8.42 2.13
N VAL A 48 3.02 9.52 1.73
CA VAL A 48 2.99 10.75 2.52
C VAL A 48 1.56 11.26 2.68
N ALA A 49 0.80 11.29 1.59
CA ALA A 49 -0.59 11.75 1.63
C ALA A 49 -1.45 10.88 2.54
N LEU A 50 -1.33 9.55 2.41
CA LEU A 50 -2.08 8.61 3.24
C LEU A 50 -1.66 8.70 4.71
N SER A 51 -0.38 8.89 4.96
CA SER A 51 0.15 9.04 6.32
C SER A 51 -0.44 10.26 7.03
N ARG A 52 -0.74 11.33 6.29
CA ARG A 52 -1.37 12.52 6.85
C ARG A 52 -2.86 12.34 7.08
N GLU A 53 -3.51 11.54 6.24
CA GLU A 53 -4.95 11.32 6.30
C GLU A 53 -5.34 10.31 7.38
N PHE A 54 -4.54 9.25 7.56
CA PHE A 54 -4.86 8.15 8.46
C PHE A 54 -3.90 8.09 9.65
N PRO A 55 -4.43 7.84 10.87
CA PRO A 55 -3.57 7.83 12.07
C PRO A 55 -2.72 6.56 12.22
N ASN A 56 -3.12 5.47 11.58
CA ASN A 56 -2.43 4.18 11.73
C ASN A 56 -1.76 3.74 10.43
N MET A 57 -0.61 3.09 10.57
CA MET A 57 0.20 2.66 9.45
C MET A 57 0.97 1.41 9.81
N LYS A 58 1.06 0.46 8.86
CA LYS A 58 1.86 -0.75 9.03
C LYS A 58 2.40 -1.19 7.68
N THR A 59 3.66 -1.58 7.65
CA THR A 59 4.26 -2.15 6.45
C THR A 59 4.92 -3.48 6.78
N LYS A 60 4.93 -4.40 5.83
CA LYS A 60 5.55 -5.70 6.02
C LYS A 60 6.96 -5.75 5.44
N LYS A 61 7.14 -5.25 4.21
CA LYS A 61 8.43 -5.27 3.51
C LYS A 61 8.68 -3.97 2.73
N TYR A 62 8.07 -2.88 3.14
CA TYR A 62 8.18 -1.56 2.50
C TYR A 62 7.66 -1.49 1.07
N ASN A 63 7.32 -2.61 0.44
CA ASN A 63 6.73 -2.65 -0.89
C ASN A 63 5.20 -2.67 -0.87
N SER A 64 4.62 -2.74 0.31
CA SER A 64 3.18 -2.57 0.52
C SER A 64 2.96 -1.99 1.92
N ILE A 65 1.98 -1.11 2.03
CA ILE A 65 1.70 -0.41 3.28
C ILE A 65 0.20 -0.35 3.48
N ALA A 66 -0.25 -0.59 4.71
CA ALA A 66 -1.62 -0.43 5.13
C ALA A 66 -1.76 0.85 5.95
N PHE A 67 -2.80 1.62 5.65
CA PHE A 67 -3.19 2.80 6.43
C PHE A 67 -4.64 2.63 6.86
N TRP A 68 -4.96 3.04 8.08
CA TRP A 68 -6.34 2.91 8.54
C TRP A 68 -6.66 3.87 9.67
N ASN A 69 -7.99 4.05 9.85
CA ASN A 69 -8.55 4.74 10.99
C ASN A 69 -9.43 3.72 11.70
N GLU A 70 -9.29 3.57 13.01
CA GLU A 70 -10.05 2.59 13.80
C GLU A 70 -11.56 2.76 13.69
N ASN A 71 -12.02 3.96 13.34
CA ASN A 71 -13.43 4.25 13.17
C ASN A 71 -13.99 3.78 11.83
N GLU A 72 -13.15 3.41 10.89
CA GLU A 72 -13.59 2.97 9.58
C GLU A 72 -13.79 1.45 9.58
N VAL A 73 -15.01 1.04 9.87
CA VAL A 73 -15.40 -0.37 9.94
C VAL A 73 -16.63 -0.61 9.10
N VAL A 74 -16.77 -1.85 8.59
CA VAL A 74 -17.94 -2.31 7.86
C VAL A 74 -18.47 -3.55 8.54
N PHE A 75 -19.79 -3.57 8.80
CA PHE A 75 -20.41 -4.71 9.45
C PHE A 75 -20.50 -5.89 8.47
N CYS A 76 -20.06 -7.05 8.92
CA CYS A 76 -20.14 -8.30 8.16
C CYS A 76 -21.29 -9.14 8.70
N GLU A 77 -22.39 -9.27 7.94
CA GLU A 77 -23.55 -10.05 8.38
C GLU A 77 -23.21 -11.53 8.54
N ALA A 78 -22.35 -12.06 7.65
CA ALA A 78 -21.98 -13.47 7.66
C ALA A 78 -21.14 -13.84 8.89
N CYS A 79 -20.31 -12.93 9.36
CA CYS A 79 -19.45 -13.17 10.53
C CYS A 79 -20.00 -12.50 11.81
N ASP A 80 -21.09 -11.77 11.70
CA ASP A 80 -21.76 -11.07 12.82
C ASP A 80 -20.76 -10.21 13.62
N ASP A 81 -19.93 -9.45 12.88
CA ASP A 81 -18.89 -8.63 13.50
C ASP A 81 -18.55 -7.44 12.60
N ASP A 82 -17.89 -6.44 13.17
CA ASP A 82 -17.37 -5.31 12.43
C ASP A 82 -15.99 -5.63 11.87
N LEU A 83 -15.75 -5.30 10.60
CA LEU A 83 -14.47 -5.51 9.95
C LEU A 83 -13.76 -4.19 9.78
N GLN A 84 -12.52 -4.10 10.25
CA GLN A 84 -11.67 -2.95 10.03
C GLN A 84 -11.34 -2.83 8.54
N MET A 85 -11.51 -1.62 7.99
CA MET A 85 -11.15 -1.34 6.60
C MET A 85 -9.75 -0.75 6.54
N TYR A 86 -8.98 -1.15 5.51
CA TYR A 86 -7.62 -0.69 5.27
C TYR A 86 -7.52 -0.03 3.91
N HIS A 87 -6.73 1.05 3.86
CA HIS A 87 -6.31 1.67 2.61
C HIS A 87 -4.89 1.21 2.34
N GLY A 88 -4.73 0.41 1.29
CA GLY A 88 -3.43 -0.17 0.95
C GLY A 88 -2.77 0.55 -0.21
N ILE A 89 -1.44 0.53 -0.21
CA ILE A 89 -0.65 0.97 -1.35
C ILE A 89 0.43 -0.07 -1.62
N ILE A 90 0.63 -0.40 -2.89
CA ILE A 90 1.48 -1.50 -3.32
C ILE A 90 2.35 -1.03 -4.48
N LEU A 91 3.62 -1.42 -4.47
CA LEU A 91 4.56 -1.13 -5.57
C LEU A 91 4.89 -2.42 -6.29
N PHE A 92 4.48 -2.51 -7.55
CA PHE A 92 4.71 -3.66 -8.42
C PHE A 92 5.79 -3.38 -9.46
N GLU A 93 6.52 -4.42 -9.82
CA GLU A 93 7.45 -4.43 -10.94
C GLU A 93 7.14 -5.68 -11.77
N ASN A 94 6.76 -5.49 -13.03
CA ASN A 94 6.41 -6.60 -13.95
C ASN A 94 5.37 -7.55 -13.35
N ASP A 95 4.30 -6.98 -12.78
CA ASP A 95 3.14 -7.71 -12.23
C ASP A 95 3.42 -8.50 -10.94
N HIS A 96 4.57 -8.26 -10.28
CA HIS A 96 4.81 -8.80 -8.92
C HIS A 96 5.22 -7.68 -7.99
N LEU A 97 5.11 -7.94 -6.68
CA LEU A 97 5.66 -7.03 -5.69
C LEU A 97 7.13 -6.79 -6.00
N ILE A 98 7.54 -5.52 -5.96
CA ILE A 98 8.94 -5.20 -6.16
C ILE A 98 9.78 -5.84 -5.05
N GLU A 99 10.87 -6.46 -5.43
CA GLU A 99 11.80 -7.08 -4.49
C GLU A 99 13.01 -6.18 -4.29
N ASN A 100 13.88 -6.54 -3.36
CA ASN A 100 15.13 -5.82 -3.10
C ASN A 100 14.89 -4.34 -2.79
N VAL A 101 13.92 -4.08 -1.92
CA VAL A 101 13.55 -2.71 -1.53
C VAL A 101 14.76 -1.95 -0.99
N ASP A 102 15.71 -2.66 -0.39
CA ASP A 102 16.93 -2.06 0.12
C ASP A 102 17.79 -1.40 -0.96
N THR A 103 17.59 -1.78 -2.23
CA THR A 103 18.30 -1.18 -3.36
C THR A 103 17.62 0.08 -3.87
N LEU A 104 16.41 0.39 -3.38
CA LEU A 104 15.66 1.58 -3.75
C LEU A 104 16.08 2.71 -2.82
N GLU A 105 16.96 3.57 -3.34
CA GLU A 105 17.56 4.64 -2.55
C GLU A 105 16.52 5.52 -1.86
N GLY A 106 16.58 5.58 -0.54
CA GLY A 106 15.71 6.43 0.27
C GLY A 106 14.34 5.88 0.59
N LEU A 107 13.90 4.82 -0.09
CA LEU A 107 12.54 4.31 0.10
C LEU A 107 12.29 3.85 1.53
N LYS A 108 13.15 2.96 2.01
CA LYS A 108 13.01 2.38 3.34
C LYS A 108 13.09 3.44 4.43
N GLU A 109 14.04 4.34 4.31
CA GLU A 109 14.27 5.41 5.27
C GLU A 109 13.09 6.37 5.34
N GLU A 110 12.53 6.73 4.19
CA GLU A 110 11.35 7.62 4.15
C GLU A 110 10.13 6.97 4.77
N ILE A 111 9.89 5.69 4.48
CA ILE A 111 8.77 4.94 5.07
C ILE A 111 8.95 4.81 6.57
N GLN A 112 10.17 4.50 7.03
CA GLN A 112 10.46 4.43 8.46
C GLN A 112 10.22 5.77 9.15
N SER A 113 10.59 6.87 8.51
CA SER A 113 10.35 8.21 9.02
C SER A 113 8.85 8.48 9.20
N LEU A 114 8.03 8.11 8.21
CA LEU A 114 6.58 8.27 8.31
C LEU A 114 6.01 7.43 9.45
N ALA A 115 6.47 6.20 9.60
CA ALA A 115 6.01 5.32 10.68
C ALA A 115 6.40 5.87 12.04
N ASN A 116 7.60 6.44 12.19
CA ASN A 116 8.07 7.01 13.44
C ASN A 116 7.25 8.22 13.87
N GLU A 117 6.72 8.98 12.93
CA GLU A 117 5.85 10.13 13.24
C GLU A 117 4.55 9.69 13.90
N LYS A 118 4.19 8.41 13.81
CA LYS A 118 2.95 7.88 14.38
C LYS A 118 3.11 7.22 15.75
N LEU A 119 4.32 7.23 16.28
CA LEU A 119 4.61 6.65 17.60
C LEU A 119 4.28 7.64 18.73
#